data_501125a3b3955037a692508caba970b1
#
_entry.id   501125a3b3955037a692508caba970b1
#
_cell.length_a   1.000
_cell.length_b   1.000
_cell.length_c   1.000
_cell.angle_alpha   90.00
_cell.angle_beta   90.00
_cell.angle_gamma   90.00
#
_symmetry.space_group_name_H-M   'P 1'
#
loop_
_entity.id
_entity.type
_entity.pdbx_description
1 polymer ?
#
loop_
_entity_poly.entity_id
_entity_poly.type
_entity_poly.pdbx_seq_one_letter_code
_entity_poly.pdbx_strand_id
1 'polypeptide(L)'
;MRAAVVAVGARALGTLQRGRTPASYRKRSSIVLVLLPPSEGKADSGRGAPLKPESLSLPGLAEARAAVLDELVELCVTDEEKAREVLGLSEGLRGEIAKNTELRVAGARPAGDIYTGVLYDALGLATLDAVAKRRATKALLVFSGLWGAVRINDRIPSYRCSMGVKLPGLGALGAYWRGPMAEALPEAAGDGLVLDLRSSAYANAWKPKGELAERTATVRVLHAQMVNGVEKRSVVSHFNKATKGRLVRDLLMAGAKPAGPGELVTVLRDLGYVVEAEAPGRAGRAWALDVVVTEIH
;
A
#
# COMPACT_ATOMS: atom_id res chain seq x y z
N MET A 1 20.16 -29.54 -88.94
CA MET A 1 20.79 -28.19 -88.94
C MET A 1 20.17 -27.40 -87.78
N ARG A 2 20.99 -26.81 -86.99
CA ARG A 2 20.88 -26.24 -85.66
C ARG A 2 19.69 -25.29 -85.42
N ALA A 3 18.92 -25.56 -84.33
CA ALA A 3 17.97 -24.62 -83.79
C ALA A 3 18.56 -24.12 -82.44
N ALA A 4 18.60 -22.79 -82.32
CA ALA A 4 19.03 -22.08 -81.11
C ALA A 4 17.81 -21.83 -80.25
N VAL A 5 17.90 -22.23 -78.96
CA VAL A 5 16.90 -21.91 -77.91
C VAL A 5 17.39 -20.72 -77.13
N VAL A 6 16.60 -19.67 -77.10
CA VAL A 6 16.79 -18.48 -76.24
C VAL A 6 16.02 -18.68 -74.94
N ALA A 7 16.70 -18.69 -73.84
CA ALA A 7 16.14 -18.72 -72.49
C ALA A 7 15.90 -17.28 -72.01
N VAL A 8 14.63 -16.95 -71.65
CA VAL A 8 14.25 -15.71 -70.95
C VAL A 8 14.20 -15.97 -69.48
N GLY A 9 15.10 -15.31 -68.75
CA GLY A 9 15.13 -15.41 -67.30
C GLY A 9 14.12 -14.46 -66.65
N ALA A 10 13.21 -14.98 -65.85
CA ALA A 10 12.35 -14.20 -64.95
C ALA A 10 13.03 -14.07 -63.58
N ARG A 11 13.40 -12.85 -63.22
CA ARG A 11 13.81 -12.53 -61.82
C ARG A 11 12.55 -12.33 -60.98
N ALA A 12 12.29 -13.24 -60.04
CA ALA A 12 11.35 -13.04 -58.94
C ALA A 12 12.09 -12.37 -57.78
N LEU A 13 11.77 -11.11 -57.50
CA LEU A 13 12.13 -10.40 -56.27
C LEU A 13 11.23 -10.89 -55.14
N GLY A 14 11.71 -11.84 -54.39
CA GLY A 14 11.10 -12.25 -53.12
C GLY A 14 11.37 -11.24 -52.00
N THR A 15 10.40 -10.42 -51.66
CA THR A 15 10.42 -9.57 -50.47
C THR A 15 10.31 -10.46 -49.21
N LEU A 16 11.42 -10.67 -48.51
CA LEU A 16 11.44 -11.26 -47.18
C LEU A 16 10.71 -10.33 -46.22
N GLN A 17 9.45 -10.61 -45.95
CA GLN A 17 8.76 -10.09 -44.75
C GLN A 17 9.50 -10.63 -43.50
N ARG A 18 10.24 -9.73 -42.86
CA ARG A 18 10.78 -10.00 -41.50
C ARG A 18 9.57 -10.22 -40.59
N GLY A 19 9.37 -11.47 -40.20
CA GLY A 19 8.41 -11.85 -39.19
C GLY A 19 8.64 -11.04 -37.92
N ARG A 20 7.64 -10.28 -37.52
CA ARG A 20 7.57 -9.70 -36.18
C ARG A 20 7.61 -10.88 -35.20
N THR A 21 8.71 -11.03 -34.50
CA THR A 21 8.79 -11.90 -33.34
C THR A 21 7.65 -11.51 -32.39
N PRO A 22 6.78 -12.46 -31.96
CA PRO A 22 5.76 -12.13 -30.98
C PRO A 22 6.47 -11.62 -29.72
N ALA A 23 6.02 -10.47 -29.24
CA ALA A 23 6.51 -9.90 -27.99
C ALA A 23 6.53 -11.02 -26.96
N SER A 24 7.71 -11.27 -26.38
CA SER A 24 7.91 -12.25 -25.33
C SER A 24 6.85 -12.02 -24.27
N TYR A 25 6.01 -13.02 -24.02
CA TYR A 25 5.04 -13.06 -22.94
C TYR A 25 5.84 -13.03 -21.63
N ARG A 26 6.20 -11.84 -21.17
CA ARG A 26 6.78 -11.64 -19.85
C ARG A 26 5.75 -12.21 -18.89
N LYS A 27 6.10 -13.30 -18.23
CA LYS A 27 5.31 -13.90 -17.15
C LYS A 27 5.07 -12.79 -16.14
N ARG A 28 3.87 -12.18 -16.19
CA ARG A 28 3.50 -11.10 -15.26
C ARG A 28 3.69 -11.64 -13.85
N SER A 29 4.57 -11.03 -13.10
CA SER A 29 4.74 -11.34 -11.68
C SER A 29 3.46 -10.86 -10.99
N SER A 30 2.51 -11.76 -10.79
CA SER A 30 1.22 -11.45 -10.17
C SER A 30 1.36 -11.30 -8.65
N ILE A 31 2.19 -10.36 -8.22
CA ILE A 31 2.26 -9.99 -6.81
C ILE A 31 1.15 -8.97 -6.58
N VAL A 32 0.21 -9.31 -5.71
CA VAL A 32 -0.77 -8.34 -5.22
C VAL A 32 -0.04 -7.40 -4.26
N LEU A 33 -0.03 -6.10 -4.58
CA LEU A 33 0.45 -5.08 -3.65
C LEU A 33 -0.72 -4.61 -2.79
N VAL A 34 -0.62 -4.75 -1.47
CA VAL A 34 -1.64 -4.33 -0.51
C VAL A 34 -1.16 -3.08 0.20
N LEU A 35 -1.91 -1.99 0.07
CA LEU A 35 -1.62 -0.70 0.70
C LEU A 35 -2.43 -0.59 2.00
N LEU A 36 -1.73 -0.47 3.12
CA LEU A 36 -2.31 -0.38 4.46
C LEU A 36 -2.14 1.02 5.04
N PRO A 37 -3.11 1.50 5.84
CA PRO A 37 -2.89 2.65 6.70
C PRO A 37 -2.00 2.23 7.87
N PRO A 38 -1.27 3.15 8.52
CA PRO A 38 -0.61 2.85 9.78
C PRO A 38 -1.66 2.77 10.91
N SER A 39 -1.20 2.36 12.08
CA SER A 39 -1.94 2.54 13.33
C SER A 39 -1.50 3.80 14.07
N GLU A 40 -2.40 4.37 14.85
CA GLU A 40 -2.06 5.47 15.77
C GLU A 40 -1.25 4.94 16.94
N GLY A 41 -1.72 3.88 17.62
CA GLY A 41 -0.94 3.14 18.60
C GLY A 41 0.16 2.32 17.93
N LYS A 42 1.31 2.28 18.57
CA LYS A 42 2.48 1.51 18.14
C LYS A 42 3.11 0.83 19.34
N ALA A 43 3.66 -0.35 19.11
CA ALA A 43 4.51 -1.01 20.11
C ALA A 43 5.76 -0.17 20.35
N ASP A 44 6.34 -0.29 21.52
CA ASP A 44 7.58 0.44 21.84
C ASP A 44 8.73 -0.01 20.95
N SER A 45 9.68 0.91 20.73
CA SER A 45 10.95 0.63 20.11
C SER A 45 11.66 -0.50 20.86
N GLY A 46 12.29 -1.40 20.12
CA GLY A 46 13.04 -2.49 20.73
C GLY A 46 14.38 -2.01 21.32
N ARG A 47 15.10 -2.92 21.99
CA ARG A 47 16.47 -2.71 22.45
C ARG A 47 17.51 -3.02 21.36
N GLY A 48 17.08 -3.11 20.08
CA GLY A 48 17.95 -3.40 18.93
C GLY A 48 18.78 -2.20 18.49
N ALA A 49 19.55 -2.41 17.43
CA ALA A 49 20.28 -1.31 16.78
C ALA A 49 19.31 -0.23 16.27
N PRO A 50 19.75 1.04 16.24
CA PRO A 50 18.99 2.11 15.62
C PRO A 50 18.67 1.84 14.14
N LEU A 51 17.71 2.60 13.62
CA LEU A 51 17.39 2.58 12.21
C LEU A 51 18.62 2.92 11.35
N LYS A 52 18.80 2.15 10.29
CA LYS A 52 19.69 2.49 9.18
C LYS A 52 18.84 2.96 8.00
N PRO A 53 18.77 4.28 7.73
CA PRO A 53 17.85 4.85 6.73
C PRO A 53 18.00 4.22 5.33
N GLU A 54 19.24 3.88 4.96
CA GLU A 54 19.60 3.25 3.68
C GLU A 54 19.08 1.81 3.55
N SER A 55 18.71 1.18 4.65
CA SER A 55 18.16 -0.19 4.66
C SER A 55 16.66 -0.25 4.40
N LEU A 56 15.97 0.90 4.41
CA LEU A 56 14.53 0.93 4.16
C LEU A 56 14.22 0.64 2.69
N SER A 57 13.19 -0.14 2.48
CA SER A 57 12.61 -0.37 1.15
C SER A 57 12.21 0.96 0.49
N LEU A 58 12.11 0.98 -0.83
CA LEU A 58 11.78 2.20 -1.61
C LEU A 58 12.86 3.29 -1.45
N PRO A 59 14.07 3.07 -1.98
CA PRO A 59 15.18 4.02 -1.86
C PRO A 59 14.87 5.41 -2.48
N GLY A 60 13.97 5.50 -3.45
CA GLY A 60 13.50 6.77 -3.99
C GLY A 60 12.79 7.69 -2.97
N LEU A 61 12.47 7.18 -1.76
CA LEU A 61 11.92 8.00 -0.68
C LEU A 61 13.00 8.47 0.32
N ALA A 62 14.26 8.14 0.15
CA ALA A 62 15.30 8.34 1.16
C ALA A 62 15.49 9.82 1.52
N GLU A 63 15.63 10.70 0.54
CA GLU A 63 15.80 12.15 0.75
C GLU A 63 14.57 12.75 1.45
N ALA A 64 13.38 12.42 0.98
CA ALA A 64 12.14 12.92 1.58
C ALA A 64 11.95 12.43 3.03
N ARG A 65 12.36 11.18 3.33
CA ARG A 65 12.35 10.64 4.70
C ARG A 65 13.31 11.39 5.62
N ALA A 66 14.51 11.68 5.13
CA ALA A 66 15.49 12.42 5.90
C ALA A 66 14.96 13.81 6.28
N ALA A 67 14.40 14.55 5.34
CA ALA A 67 13.84 15.87 5.59
C ALA A 67 12.69 15.85 6.61
N VAL A 68 11.75 14.87 6.51
CA VAL A 68 10.66 14.76 7.50
C VAL A 68 11.18 14.35 8.87
N LEU A 69 12.15 13.44 8.93
CA LEU A 69 12.77 13.00 10.19
C LEU A 69 13.48 14.15 10.87
N ASP A 70 14.29 14.90 10.13
CA ASP A 70 15.08 16.02 10.65
C ASP A 70 14.17 17.08 11.25
N GLU A 71 13.15 17.51 10.53
CA GLU A 71 12.24 18.54 11.01
C GLU A 71 11.37 18.07 12.18
N LEU A 72 10.89 16.82 12.14
CA LEU A 72 10.11 16.27 13.24
C LEU A 72 10.93 16.19 14.54
N VAL A 73 12.16 15.68 14.45
CA VAL A 73 13.05 15.58 15.62
C VAL A 73 13.40 16.96 16.13
N GLU A 74 13.80 17.90 15.27
CA GLU A 74 14.12 19.28 15.66
C GLU A 74 12.94 19.95 16.37
N LEU A 75 11.74 19.87 15.81
CA LEU A 75 10.52 20.41 16.43
C LEU A 75 10.29 19.82 17.83
N CYS A 76 10.41 18.48 17.98
CA CYS A 76 10.18 17.81 19.26
C CYS A 76 11.26 18.09 20.31
N VAL A 77 12.50 18.39 19.89
CA VAL A 77 13.61 18.72 20.78
C VAL A 77 13.56 20.18 21.22
N THR A 78 13.21 21.10 20.31
CA THR A 78 13.32 22.55 20.55
C THR A 78 12.10 23.16 21.23
N ASP A 79 10.89 22.65 20.95
CA ASP A 79 9.63 23.21 21.45
C ASP A 79 8.56 22.14 21.62
N GLU A 80 8.49 21.56 22.83
CA GLU A 80 7.55 20.48 23.18
C GLU A 80 6.09 20.93 23.04
N GLU A 81 5.74 22.18 23.45
CA GLU A 81 4.37 22.68 23.34
C GLU A 81 3.96 22.85 21.88
N LYS A 82 4.85 23.42 21.08
CA LYS A 82 4.63 23.53 19.64
C LYS A 82 4.53 22.16 18.96
N ALA A 83 5.37 21.21 19.36
CA ALA A 83 5.32 19.84 18.87
C ALA A 83 3.97 19.19 19.22
N ARG A 84 3.47 19.38 20.45
CA ARG A 84 2.17 18.88 20.90
C ARG A 84 1.02 19.44 20.05
N GLU A 85 1.04 20.76 19.79
CA GLU A 85 0.04 21.44 18.95
C GLU A 85 0.09 20.91 17.51
N VAL A 86 1.27 20.90 16.88
CA VAL A 86 1.49 20.50 15.49
C VAL A 86 1.11 19.03 15.27
N LEU A 87 1.46 18.15 16.21
CA LEU A 87 1.13 16.72 16.17
C LEU A 87 -0.32 16.43 16.55
N GLY A 88 -1.07 17.42 17.04
CA GLY A 88 -2.47 17.28 17.47
C GLY A 88 -2.63 16.34 18.67
N LEU A 89 -1.71 16.40 19.64
CA LEU A 89 -1.69 15.52 20.79
C LEU A 89 -2.41 16.14 22.00
N SER A 90 -3.23 15.30 22.66
CA SER A 90 -3.78 15.67 23.96
C SER A 90 -2.70 15.66 25.03
N GLU A 91 -2.98 16.30 26.19
CA GLU A 91 -2.05 16.34 27.31
C GLU A 91 -1.60 14.95 27.77
N GLY A 92 -2.50 13.97 27.81
CA GLY A 92 -2.17 12.58 28.17
C GLY A 92 -1.25 11.85 27.18
N LEU A 93 -0.98 12.45 26.01
CA LEU A 93 -0.10 11.90 24.97
C LEU A 93 1.25 12.64 24.86
N ARG A 94 1.62 13.50 25.82
CA ARG A 94 2.94 14.17 25.84
C ARG A 94 4.10 13.20 25.70
N GLY A 95 4.03 12.03 26.33
CA GLY A 95 5.08 11.01 26.23
C GLY A 95 5.37 10.53 24.80
N GLU A 96 4.45 10.76 23.85
CA GLU A 96 4.70 10.45 22.44
C GLU A 96 5.70 11.43 21.79
N ILE A 97 5.81 12.65 22.32
CA ILE A 97 6.81 13.65 21.85
C ILE A 97 8.22 13.15 22.21
N ALA A 98 8.41 12.66 23.44
CA ALA A 98 9.68 12.10 23.86
C ALA A 98 10.15 10.92 22.99
N LYS A 99 9.22 10.09 22.46
CA LYS A 99 9.58 9.07 21.47
C LYS A 99 10.14 9.67 20.18
N ASN A 100 9.62 10.79 19.75
CA ASN A 100 10.10 11.46 18.53
C ASN A 100 11.47 12.11 18.71
N THR A 101 11.84 12.60 19.91
CA THR A 101 13.17 13.14 20.16
C THR A 101 14.27 12.08 20.01
N GLU A 102 13.96 10.81 20.30
CA GLU A 102 14.90 9.69 20.30
C GLU A 102 14.96 8.93 18.96
N LEU A 103 14.24 9.34 17.91
CA LEU A 103 14.07 8.59 16.65
C LEU A 103 15.39 8.17 15.99
N ARG A 104 16.46 8.97 16.17
CA ARG A 104 17.78 8.69 15.57
C ARG A 104 18.56 7.61 16.29
N VAL A 105 18.30 7.41 17.58
CA VAL A 105 19.04 6.52 18.48
C VAL A 105 18.20 5.37 19.00
N ALA A 106 16.88 5.48 18.93
CA ALA A 106 15.96 4.43 19.39
C ALA A 106 16.14 3.14 18.62
N GLY A 107 16.03 2.02 19.31
CA GLY A 107 16.10 0.70 18.68
C GLY A 107 15.01 0.49 17.64
N ALA A 108 15.35 -0.12 16.50
CA ALA A 108 14.42 -0.36 15.41
C ALA A 108 13.94 -1.83 15.39
N ARG A 109 12.67 -2.04 15.10
CA ARG A 109 12.02 -3.34 14.92
C ARG A 109 11.35 -3.42 13.54
N PRO A 110 11.04 -4.63 13.04
CA PRO A 110 10.22 -4.76 11.84
C PRO A 110 8.93 -3.94 11.95
N ALA A 111 8.56 -3.20 10.92
CA ALA A 111 7.35 -2.37 10.92
C ALA A 111 6.09 -3.19 11.24
N GLY A 112 6.05 -4.46 10.81
CA GLY A 112 4.97 -5.39 11.15
C GLY A 112 4.83 -5.68 12.66
N ASP A 113 5.89 -5.45 13.46
CA ASP A 113 5.88 -5.58 14.92
C ASP A 113 5.65 -4.24 15.63
N ILE A 114 5.81 -3.12 14.92
CA ILE A 114 5.60 -1.76 15.44
C ILE A 114 4.12 -1.37 15.35
N TYR A 115 3.47 -1.63 14.21
CA TYR A 115 2.06 -1.27 14.05
C TYR A 115 1.14 -2.26 14.78
N THR A 116 0.28 -1.72 15.66
CA THR A 116 -0.64 -2.47 16.52
C THR A 116 -2.08 -2.00 16.32
N GLY A 117 -3.00 -2.60 17.07
CA GLY A 117 -4.42 -2.23 17.08
C GLY A 117 -5.25 -2.93 16.01
N VAL A 118 -6.53 -2.61 15.97
CA VAL A 118 -7.63 -3.40 15.40
C VAL A 118 -7.36 -4.03 14.03
N LEU A 119 -6.76 -3.29 13.09
CA LEU A 119 -6.44 -3.83 11.76
C LEU A 119 -5.30 -4.86 11.86
N TYR A 120 -4.24 -4.52 12.58
CA TYR A 120 -3.04 -5.35 12.69
C TYR A 120 -3.27 -6.58 13.58
N ASP A 121 -4.10 -6.44 14.61
CA ASP A 121 -4.53 -7.55 15.46
C ASP A 121 -5.35 -8.57 14.66
N ALA A 122 -6.29 -8.08 13.84
CA ALA A 122 -7.09 -8.92 12.94
C ALA A 122 -6.27 -9.54 11.80
N LEU A 123 -5.25 -8.84 11.29
CA LEU A 123 -4.30 -9.37 10.32
C LEU A 123 -3.41 -10.46 10.93
N GLY A 124 -3.01 -10.31 12.18
CA GLY A 124 -2.32 -11.31 12.98
C GLY A 124 -1.04 -11.82 12.35
N LEU A 125 -0.12 -10.93 11.94
CA LEU A 125 1.13 -11.28 11.25
C LEU A 125 1.97 -12.33 11.98
N ALA A 126 1.98 -12.30 13.31
CA ALA A 126 2.74 -13.24 14.14
C ALA A 126 2.25 -14.69 14.00
N THR A 127 0.95 -14.88 13.76
CA THR A 127 0.27 -16.18 13.70
C THR A 127 0.12 -16.73 12.28
N LEU A 128 0.63 -16.05 11.26
CA LEU A 128 0.67 -16.56 9.89
C LEU A 128 1.67 -17.73 9.79
N ASP A 129 1.40 -18.70 8.95
CA ASP A 129 2.38 -19.72 8.60
C ASP A 129 3.58 -19.13 7.82
N ALA A 130 4.64 -19.91 7.67
CA ALA A 130 5.86 -19.46 7.02
C ALA A 130 5.66 -19.05 5.55
N VAL A 131 4.69 -19.66 4.86
CA VAL A 131 4.40 -19.36 3.45
C VAL A 131 3.64 -18.04 3.36
N ALA A 132 2.60 -17.86 4.18
CA ALA A 132 1.84 -16.61 4.26
C ALA A 132 2.70 -15.44 4.75
N LYS A 133 3.63 -15.65 5.71
CA LYS A 133 4.62 -14.64 6.13
C LYS A 133 5.49 -14.17 4.97
N ARG A 134 6.01 -15.08 4.15
CA ARG A 134 6.81 -14.71 2.96
C ARG A 134 5.98 -13.94 1.92
N ARG A 135 4.68 -14.27 1.77
CA ARG A 135 3.75 -13.49 0.92
C ARG A 135 3.54 -12.10 1.50
N ALA A 136 3.28 -12.00 2.80
CA ALA A 136 3.07 -10.73 3.50
C ALA A 136 4.27 -9.78 3.32
N THR A 137 5.50 -10.26 3.49
CA THR A 137 6.72 -9.48 3.30
C THR A 137 6.82 -8.86 1.90
N LYS A 138 6.34 -9.57 0.88
CA LYS A 138 6.36 -9.08 -0.51
C LYS A 138 5.16 -8.22 -0.87
N ALA A 139 4.01 -8.49 -0.27
CA ALA A 139 2.74 -7.88 -0.64
C ALA A 139 2.43 -6.60 0.15
N LEU A 140 2.76 -6.54 1.45
CA LEU A 140 2.28 -5.47 2.32
C LEU A 140 3.17 -4.24 2.29
N LEU A 141 2.54 -3.09 2.13
CA LEU A 141 3.16 -1.76 2.20
C LEU A 141 2.32 -0.89 3.11
N VAL A 142 2.91 -0.42 4.20
CA VAL A 142 2.26 0.44 5.19
C VAL A 142 2.62 1.89 4.92
N PHE A 143 1.60 2.73 4.75
CA PHE A 143 1.79 4.16 4.60
C PHE A 143 2.09 4.82 5.96
N SER A 144 2.86 5.89 5.95
CA SER A 144 3.37 6.54 7.16
C SER A 144 3.52 8.04 6.95
N GLY A 145 3.15 8.84 7.94
CA GLY A 145 3.42 10.28 7.92
C GLY A 145 4.90 10.59 7.96
N LEU A 146 5.69 9.82 8.75
CA LEU A 146 7.13 10.00 8.89
C LEU A 146 7.92 9.33 7.75
N TRP A 147 7.61 8.06 7.43
CA TRP A 147 8.40 7.25 6.51
C TRP A 147 7.86 7.21 5.07
N GLY A 148 6.76 7.93 4.79
CA GLY A 148 6.07 7.83 3.50
C GLY A 148 5.38 6.49 3.32
N ALA A 149 6.14 5.46 3.00
CA ALA A 149 5.67 4.08 2.92
C ALA A 149 6.82 3.12 3.30
N VAL A 150 6.51 2.03 4.01
CA VAL A 150 7.48 1.00 4.43
C VAL A 150 6.92 -0.40 4.23
N ARG A 151 7.79 -1.37 3.96
CA ARG A 151 7.46 -2.80 3.99
C ARG A 151 7.37 -3.26 5.44
N ILE A 152 6.63 -4.35 5.70
CA ILE A 152 6.48 -4.87 7.08
C ILE A 152 7.78 -5.39 7.70
N ASN A 153 8.80 -5.69 6.91
CA ASN A 153 10.12 -6.10 7.36
C ASN A 153 11.14 -4.95 7.46
N ASP A 154 10.79 -3.76 7.00
CA ASP A 154 11.60 -2.56 7.22
C ASP A 154 11.70 -2.30 8.73
N ARG A 155 12.91 -2.07 9.22
CA ARG A 155 13.12 -1.84 10.65
C ARG A 155 12.99 -0.36 10.96
N ILE A 156 12.01 -0.01 11.78
CA ILE A 156 11.71 1.36 12.18
C ILE A 156 11.57 1.48 13.70
N PRO A 157 11.90 2.62 14.30
CA PRO A 157 11.55 2.92 15.68
C PRO A 157 10.05 3.24 15.82
N SER A 158 9.55 3.18 17.04
CA SER A 158 8.23 3.72 17.38
C SER A 158 8.23 5.23 17.24
N TYR A 159 7.15 5.79 16.70
CA TYR A 159 7.06 7.22 16.40
C TYR A 159 5.61 7.72 16.47
N ARG A 160 5.44 9.03 16.60
CA ARG A 160 4.14 9.68 16.51
C ARG A 160 4.16 10.79 15.47
N CYS A 161 3.65 10.49 14.27
CA CYS A 161 3.49 11.45 13.19
C CYS A 161 2.44 10.93 12.20
N SER A 162 1.29 11.59 12.11
CA SER A 162 0.24 11.22 11.16
C SER A 162 0.39 11.94 9.82
N MET A 163 -0.23 11.43 8.77
CA MET A 163 -0.23 12.06 7.44
C MET A 163 -0.94 13.44 7.43
N GLY A 164 -1.79 13.70 8.42
CA GLY A 164 -2.50 14.97 8.57
C GLY A 164 -1.68 16.09 9.19
N VAL A 165 -0.47 15.80 9.70
CA VAL A 165 0.41 16.78 10.33
C VAL A 165 0.89 17.83 9.31
N LYS A 166 0.99 19.06 9.77
CA LYS A 166 1.58 20.17 9.02
C LYS A 166 2.85 20.61 9.76
N LEU A 167 4.00 20.15 9.27
CA LEU A 167 5.29 20.56 9.82
C LEU A 167 5.62 22.01 9.41
N PRO A 168 6.32 22.79 10.26
CA PRO A 168 6.59 24.21 10.01
C PRO A 168 7.33 24.49 8.70
N GLY A 169 8.40 23.77 8.38
CA GLY A 169 9.23 23.98 7.20
C GLY A 169 8.75 23.21 5.96
N LEU A 170 8.14 22.01 6.13
CA LEU A 170 7.69 21.16 5.01
C LEU A 170 6.22 21.35 4.65
N GLY A 171 5.43 21.98 5.52
CA GLY A 171 4.00 22.13 5.31
C GLY A 171 3.21 20.83 5.55
N ALA A 172 2.06 20.70 4.90
CA ALA A 172 1.19 19.54 5.07
C ALA A 172 1.82 18.27 4.50
N LEU A 173 2.08 17.26 5.36
CA LEU A 173 2.75 16.02 4.97
C LEU A 173 2.03 15.27 3.85
N GLY A 174 0.68 15.26 3.85
CA GLY A 174 -0.07 14.67 2.74
C GLY A 174 0.19 15.32 1.38
N ALA A 175 0.55 16.60 1.34
CA ALA A 175 0.97 17.28 0.11
C ALA A 175 2.45 17.03 -0.21
N TYR A 176 3.31 17.09 0.81
CA TYR A 176 4.74 16.84 0.70
C TYR A 176 5.05 15.47 0.08
N TRP A 177 4.40 14.42 0.56
CA TRP A 177 4.61 13.05 0.09
C TRP A 177 4.13 12.77 -1.34
N ARG A 178 3.30 13.62 -1.96
CA ARG A 178 2.75 13.35 -3.30
C ARG A 178 3.81 13.22 -4.38
N GLY A 179 4.81 14.08 -4.38
CA GLY A 179 5.90 14.05 -5.36
C GLY A 179 6.74 12.78 -5.21
N PRO A 180 7.42 12.59 -4.07
CA PRO A 180 8.26 11.42 -3.83
C PRO A 180 7.53 10.08 -4.04
N MET A 181 6.28 9.97 -3.60
CA MET A 181 5.48 8.74 -3.78
C MET A 181 5.06 8.54 -5.25
N ALA A 182 4.81 9.59 -6.02
CA ALA A 182 4.47 9.46 -7.43
C ALA A 182 5.61 8.84 -8.25
N GLU A 183 6.84 9.03 -7.82
CA GLU A 183 8.04 8.47 -8.46
C GLU A 183 8.34 7.04 -7.95
N ALA A 184 8.29 6.82 -6.65
CA ALA A 184 8.74 5.56 -6.05
C ALA A 184 7.69 4.42 -6.09
N LEU A 185 6.40 4.72 -5.99
CA LEU A 185 5.38 3.68 -5.82
C LEU A 185 4.99 2.92 -7.09
N PRO A 186 5.03 3.49 -8.31
CA PRO A 186 4.75 2.73 -9.52
C PRO A 186 5.68 1.53 -9.71
N GLU A 187 6.96 1.68 -9.41
CA GLU A 187 7.93 0.58 -9.45
C GLU A 187 7.59 -0.51 -8.43
N ALA A 188 7.25 -0.12 -7.19
CA ALA A 188 6.85 -1.05 -6.13
C ALA A 188 5.57 -1.83 -6.46
N ALA A 189 4.65 -1.21 -7.20
CA ALA A 189 3.41 -1.83 -7.66
C ALA A 189 3.64 -2.84 -8.81
N GLY A 190 4.73 -2.69 -9.58
CA GLY A 190 5.03 -3.54 -10.73
C GLY A 190 3.82 -3.64 -11.67
N ASP A 191 3.56 -4.84 -12.24
CA ASP A 191 2.43 -5.10 -13.15
C ASP A 191 1.22 -5.78 -12.47
N GLY A 192 1.27 -6.01 -11.16
CA GLY A 192 0.24 -6.75 -10.42
C GLY A 192 -0.96 -5.90 -10.00
N LEU A 193 -1.94 -6.54 -9.38
CA LEU A 193 -3.07 -5.87 -8.72
C LEU A 193 -2.59 -5.03 -7.55
N VAL A 194 -3.19 -3.85 -7.38
CA VAL A 194 -3.05 -3.03 -6.18
C VAL A 194 -4.35 -3.07 -5.38
N LEU A 195 -4.29 -3.53 -4.14
CA LEU A 195 -5.40 -3.53 -3.19
C LEU A 195 -5.21 -2.37 -2.21
N ASP A 196 -6.04 -1.34 -2.32
CA ASP A 196 -5.93 -0.12 -1.51
C ASP A 196 -6.92 -0.15 -0.33
N LEU A 197 -6.37 -0.35 0.86
CA LEU A 197 -7.11 -0.40 2.13
C LEU A 197 -6.86 0.83 3.00
N ARG A 198 -6.14 1.83 2.50
CA ARG A 198 -5.79 3.04 3.25
C ARG A 198 -7.03 3.83 3.67
N SER A 199 -6.88 4.65 4.70
CA SER A 199 -7.85 5.69 5.01
C SER A 199 -7.68 6.88 4.07
N SER A 200 -8.69 7.75 3.99
CA SER A 200 -8.71 8.90 3.07
C SER A 200 -7.50 9.81 3.19
N ALA A 201 -7.02 10.07 4.42
CA ALA A 201 -5.85 10.91 4.65
C ALA A 201 -4.59 10.35 3.96
N TYR A 202 -4.38 9.03 4.08
CA TYR A 202 -3.23 8.35 3.46
C TYR A 202 -3.44 8.10 1.95
N ALA A 203 -4.67 7.86 1.52
CA ALA A 203 -4.99 7.73 0.10
C ALA A 203 -4.79 9.05 -0.66
N ASN A 204 -4.99 10.21 -0.01
CA ASN A 204 -4.77 11.52 -0.61
C ASN A 204 -3.28 11.87 -0.79
N ALA A 205 -2.37 11.23 -0.05
CA ALA A 205 -0.92 11.41 -0.22
C ALA A 205 -0.40 10.76 -1.52
N TRP A 206 -1.09 9.76 -2.05
CA TRP A 206 -0.77 9.16 -3.34
C TRP A 206 -1.99 8.48 -3.94
N LYS A 207 -2.28 8.78 -5.20
CA LYS A 207 -3.38 8.17 -5.97
C LYS A 207 -2.82 7.53 -7.22
N PRO A 208 -3.06 6.23 -7.45
CA PRO A 208 -2.75 5.57 -8.71
C PRO A 208 -3.37 6.30 -9.90
N LYS A 209 -2.68 6.34 -11.04
CA LYS A 209 -3.14 6.98 -12.27
C LYS A 209 -2.96 6.04 -13.47
N GLY A 210 -3.72 6.30 -14.54
CA GLY A 210 -3.63 5.54 -15.80
C GLY A 210 -3.84 4.05 -15.58
N GLU A 211 -3.05 3.20 -16.25
CA GLU A 211 -3.12 1.74 -16.17
C GLU A 211 -2.96 1.22 -14.74
N LEU A 212 -2.16 1.90 -13.90
CA LEU A 212 -2.02 1.53 -12.49
C LEU A 212 -3.34 1.70 -11.72
N ALA A 213 -4.12 2.74 -12.02
CA ALA A 213 -5.44 2.91 -11.43
C ALA A 213 -6.42 1.82 -11.90
N GLU A 214 -6.40 1.45 -13.16
CA GLU A 214 -7.30 0.42 -13.73
C GLU A 214 -7.12 -0.96 -13.08
N ARG A 215 -5.91 -1.27 -12.60
CA ARG A 215 -5.60 -2.48 -11.85
C ARG A 215 -5.57 -2.27 -10.33
N THR A 216 -6.13 -1.15 -9.85
CA THR A 216 -6.28 -0.86 -8.42
C THR A 216 -7.73 -1.08 -7.99
N ALA A 217 -7.90 -1.78 -6.87
CA ALA A 217 -9.17 -1.94 -6.18
C ALA A 217 -9.12 -1.20 -4.83
N THR A 218 -10.02 -0.25 -4.61
CA THR A 218 -10.21 0.41 -3.32
C THR A 218 -11.33 -0.29 -2.55
N VAL A 219 -11.12 -0.56 -1.26
CA VAL A 219 -12.09 -1.27 -0.43
C VAL A 219 -12.68 -0.36 0.63
N ARG A 220 -14.00 -0.29 0.65
CA ARG A 220 -14.82 0.27 1.71
C ARG A 220 -15.57 -0.86 2.41
N VAL A 221 -15.61 -0.86 3.72
CA VAL A 221 -16.39 -1.83 4.50
C VAL A 221 -17.65 -1.13 5.00
N LEU A 222 -18.79 -1.71 4.71
CA LEU A 222 -20.10 -1.24 5.09
C LEU A 222 -20.74 -2.21 6.09
N HIS A 223 -21.21 -1.69 7.21
CA HIS A 223 -22.02 -2.43 8.16
C HIS A 223 -23.50 -2.30 7.78
N ALA A 224 -24.15 -3.40 7.46
CA ALA A 224 -25.57 -3.44 7.15
C ALA A 224 -26.36 -3.83 8.40
N GLN A 225 -27.39 -3.03 8.72
CA GLN A 225 -28.31 -3.25 9.84
C GLN A 225 -29.74 -3.05 9.39
N MET A 226 -30.65 -3.87 9.91
CA MET A 226 -32.10 -3.67 9.72
C MET A 226 -32.60 -2.62 10.73
N VAL A 227 -33.10 -1.49 10.23
CA VAL A 227 -33.69 -0.42 11.04
C VAL A 227 -35.11 -0.18 10.55
N ASN A 228 -36.10 -0.50 11.39
CA ASN A 228 -37.53 -0.39 11.05
C ASN A 228 -37.91 -1.12 9.75
N GLY A 229 -37.36 -2.34 9.54
CA GLY A 229 -37.65 -3.15 8.35
C GLY A 229 -36.90 -2.72 7.08
N VAL A 230 -36.04 -1.71 7.14
CA VAL A 230 -35.21 -1.23 6.00
C VAL A 230 -33.74 -1.47 6.31
N GLU A 231 -33.04 -2.05 5.34
CA GLU A 231 -31.58 -2.19 5.46
C GLU A 231 -30.91 -0.80 5.37
N LYS A 232 -30.13 -0.46 6.40
CA LYS A 232 -29.28 0.73 6.42
C LYS A 232 -27.83 0.31 6.47
N ARG A 233 -27.01 0.97 5.65
CA ARG A 233 -25.58 0.73 5.57
C ARG A 233 -24.80 1.93 6.06
N SER A 234 -23.79 1.70 6.90
CA SER A 234 -22.94 2.75 7.46
C SER A 234 -21.49 2.27 7.57
N VAL A 235 -20.55 3.24 7.57
CA VAL A 235 -19.14 2.95 7.85
C VAL A 235 -18.92 3.02 9.36
N VAL A 236 -18.65 1.89 10.00
CA VAL A 236 -18.29 1.83 11.42
C VAL A 236 -16.79 1.61 11.55
N SER A 237 -16.08 2.59 12.11
CA SER A 237 -14.62 2.68 12.07
C SER A 237 -13.91 1.43 12.60
N HIS A 238 -14.35 0.89 13.75
CA HIS A 238 -13.73 -0.28 14.36
C HIS A 238 -13.90 -1.53 13.47
N PHE A 239 -15.11 -1.80 13.02
CA PHE A 239 -15.41 -2.96 12.17
C PHE A 239 -14.73 -2.87 10.81
N ASN A 240 -14.67 -1.66 10.24
CA ASN A 240 -13.94 -1.41 9.00
C ASN A 240 -12.48 -1.85 9.13
N LYS A 241 -11.81 -1.49 10.22
CA LYS A 241 -10.40 -1.85 10.46
C LYS A 241 -10.22 -3.36 10.65
N ALA A 242 -11.05 -4.00 11.49
CA ALA A 242 -10.99 -5.43 11.74
C ALA A 242 -11.23 -6.24 10.46
N THR A 243 -12.28 -5.91 9.71
CA THR A 243 -12.61 -6.59 8.45
C THR A 243 -11.49 -6.46 7.41
N LYS A 244 -10.89 -5.27 7.27
CA LYS A 244 -9.73 -5.08 6.40
C LYS A 244 -8.54 -5.96 6.80
N GLY A 245 -8.26 -6.07 8.10
CA GLY A 245 -7.21 -6.95 8.62
C GLY A 245 -7.46 -8.42 8.29
N ARG A 246 -8.68 -8.92 8.56
CA ARG A 246 -9.10 -10.30 8.25
C ARG A 246 -9.01 -10.58 6.74
N LEU A 247 -9.54 -9.70 5.91
CA LEU A 247 -9.50 -9.82 4.45
C LEU A 247 -8.07 -10.00 3.94
N VAL A 248 -7.13 -9.21 4.42
CA VAL A 248 -5.71 -9.35 4.05
C VAL A 248 -5.15 -10.68 4.54
N ARG A 249 -5.45 -11.06 5.79
CA ARG A 249 -5.04 -12.36 6.34
C ARG A 249 -5.52 -13.52 5.47
N ASP A 250 -6.79 -13.53 5.11
CA ASP A 250 -7.41 -14.62 4.34
C ASP A 250 -6.82 -14.71 2.93
N LEU A 251 -6.59 -13.58 2.26
CA LEU A 251 -5.89 -13.54 0.97
C LEU A 251 -4.46 -14.10 1.07
N LEU A 252 -3.72 -13.78 2.15
CA LEU A 252 -2.36 -14.26 2.37
C LEU A 252 -2.34 -15.77 2.66
N MET A 253 -3.25 -16.26 3.48
CA MET A 253 -3.39 -17.68 3.82
C MET A 253 -3.81 -18.51 2.60
N ALA A 254 -4.81 -18.08 1.87
CA ALA A 254 -5.26 -18.73 0.63
C ALA A 254 -4.18 -18.70 -0.46
N GLY A 255 -3.25 -17.75 -0.40
CA GLY A 255 -2.23 -17.56 -1.43
C GLY A 255 -2.80 -17.13 -2.77
N ALA A 256 -3.94 -16.48 -2.75
CA ALA A 256 -4.62 -15.98 -3.93
C ALA A 256 -3.77 -14.94 -4.67
N LYS A 257 -3.81 -15.00 -6.00
CA LYS A 257 -3.04 -14.13 -6.89
C LYS A 257 -3.93 -13.57 -8.00
N PRO A 258 -4.98 -12.82 -7.66
CA PRO A 258 -5.83 -12.23 -8.67
C PRO A 258 -5.04 -11.31 -9.60
N ALA A 259 -5.24 -11.45 -10.91
CA ALA A 259 -4.54 -10.66 -11.90
C ALA A 259 -5.11 -9.23 -12.02
N GLY A 260 -6.35 -9.01 -11.54
CA GLY A 260 -7.00 -7.72 -11.57
C GLY A 260 -8.18 -7.62 -10.61
N PRO A 261 -8.84 -6.44 -10.56
CA PRO A 261 -9.94 -6.19 -9.64
C PRO A 261 -11.14 -7.14 -9.79
N GLY A 262 -11.50 -7.53 -11.02
CA GLY A 262 -12.58 -8.48 -11.26
C GLY A 262 -12.32 -9.86 -10.67
N GLU A 263 -11.10 -10.39 -10.84
CA GLU A 263 -10.70 -11.66 -10.22
C GLU A 263 -10.62 -11.54 -8.69
N LEU A 264 -10.20 -10.38 -8.16
CA LEU A 264 -10.22 -10.13 -6.72
C LEU A 264 -11.62 -10.26 -6.15
N VAL A 265 -12.65 -9.72 -6.82
CA VAL A 265 -14.05 -9.86 -6.39
C VAL A 265 -14.43 -11.33 -6.28
N THR A 266 -14.10 -12.15 -7.28
CA THR A 266 -14.37 -13.59 -7.26
C THR A 266 -13.67 -14.26 -6.08
N VAL A 267 -12.36 -14.01 -5.91
CA VAL A 267 -11.58 -14.57 -4.80
C VAL A 267 -12.16 -14.18 -3.43
N LEU A 268 -12.56 -12.93 -3.25
CA LEU A 268 -13.14 -12.49 -1.99
C LEU A 268 -14.49 -13.16 -1.69
N ARG A 269 -15.32 -13.36 -2.73
CA ARG A 269 -16.59 -14.09 -2.59
C ARG A 269 -16.35 -15.56 -2.25
N ASP A 270 -15.37 -16.20 -2.87
CA ASP A 270 -14.98 -17.59 -2.57
C ASP A 270 -14.46 -17.74 -1.13
N LEU A 271 -13.86 -16.67 -0.57
CA LEU A 271 -13.45 -16.59 0.84
C LEU A 271 -14.60 -16.24 1.80
N GLY A 272 -15.84 -16.14 1.29
CA GLY A 272 -17.03 -15.90 2.11
C GLY A 272 -17.41 -14.45 2.34
N TYR A 273 -16.73 -13.49 1.68
CA TYR A 273 -17.10 -12.08 1.78
C TYR A 273 -18.27 -11.70 0.87
N VAL A 274 -19.21 -10.92 1.38
CA VAL A 274 -20.22 -10.27 0.55
C VAL A 274 -19.60 -9.02 -0.07
N VAL A 275 -19.38 -9.06 -1.39
CA VAL A 275 -18.68 -7.98 -2.11
C VAL A 275 -19.57 -7.44 -3.22
N GLU A 276 -19.84 -6.14 -3.16
CA GLU A 276 -20.40 -5.36 -4.25
C GLU A 276 -19.26 -4.61 -4.94
N ALA A 277 -19.23 -4.67 -6.26
CA ALA A 277 -18.13 -4.09 -7.02
C ALA A 277 -18.69 -3.18 -8.11
N GLU A 278 -18.12 -2.00 -8.19
CA GLU A 278 -18.39 -1.04 -9.25
C GLU A 278 -17.12 -0.87 -10.10
N ALA A 279 -17.22 -1.33 -11.34
CA ALA A 279 -16.18 -1.07 -12.32
C ALA A 279 -16.21 0.42 -12.71
N PRO A 280 -15.02 1.04 -12.89
CA PRO A 280 -14.99 2.47 -13.21
C PRO A 280 -15.63 2.75 -14.57
N GLY A 281 -16.52 3.75 -14.61
CA GLY A 281 -17.17 4.19 -15.85
C GLY A 281 -16.23 4.92 -16.85
N ARG A 282 -14.96 5.11 -16.47
CA ARG A 282 -13.92 5.76 -17.30
C ARG A 282 -12.58 5.07 -17.13
N ALA A 283 -11.81 4.98 -18.19
CA ALA A 283 -10.43 4.52 -18.14
C ALA A 283 -9.58 5.36 -17.17
N GLY A 284 -8.53 4.78 -16.64
CA GLY A 284 -7.61 5.45 -15.70
C GLY A 284 -8.17 5.68 -14.29
N ARG A 285 -9.21 4.96 -13.89
CA ARG A 285 -9.82 5.01 -12.55
C ARG A 285 -9.73 3.66 -11.84
N ALA A 286 -9.62 3.71 -10.51
CA ALA A 286 -9.65 2.51 -9.67
C ALA A 286 -11.08 1.98 -9.52
N TRP A 287 -11.18 0.65 -9.34
CA TRP A 287 -12.42 -0.02 -8.95
C TRP A 287 -12.80 0.34 -7.51
N ALA A 288 -14.09 0.43 -7.25
CA ALA A 288 -14.64 0.57 -5.90
C ALA A 288 -15.26 -0.77 -5.48
N LEU A 289 -14.82 -1.31 -4.35
CA LEU A 289 -15.34 -2.54 -3.75
C LEU A 289 -15.96 -2.21 -2.40
N ASP A 290 -17.22 -2.55 -2.22
CA ASP A 290 -17.92 -2.50 -0.95
C ASP A 290 -18.00 -3.90 -0.37
N VAL A 291 -17.34 -4.11 0.75
CA VAL A 291 -17.44 -5.34 1.55
C VAL A 291 -18.52 -5.11 2.59
N VAL A 292 -19.62 -5.84 2.47
CA VAL A 292 -20.78 -5.72 3.35
C VAL A 292 -20.68 -6.74 4.47
N VAL A 293 -20.79 -6.27 5.71
CA VAL A 293 -20.79 -7.11 6.91
C VAL A 293 -22.08 -6.89 7.70
N THR A 294 -22.72 -7.98 8.14
CA THR A 294 -24.00 -7.94 8.88
C THR A 294 -23.81 -8.27 10.36
N GLU A 295 -22.71 -8.95 10.73
CA GLU A 295 -22.44 -9.39 12.08
C GLU A 295 -21.20 -8.73 12.66
N ILE A 296 -21.27 -8.52 13.96
CA ILE A 296 -20.18 -7.97 14.80
C ILE A 296 -19.43 -9.17 15.38
N HIS A 297 -18.36 -9.59 14.74
CA HIS A 297 -17.47 -10.60 15.29
C HIS A 297 -16.18 -9.99 15.83
#